data_cd27233c2dd8c4326abe0f95ee9f5544
#
_entry.id   cd27233c2dd8c4326abe0f95ee9f5544
#
_cell.length_a   1.000
_cell.length_b   1.000
_cell.length_c   1.000
_cell.angle_alpha   90.00
_cell.angle_beta   90.00
_cell.angle_gamma   90.00
#
_symmetry.space_group_name_H-M   'P 1'
#
loop_
_entity.id
_entity.type
_entity.pdbx_description
1 polymer ?
#
loop_
_entity_poly.entity_id
_entity_poly.type
_entity_poly.pdbx_seq_one_letter_code
_entity_poly.pdbx_strand_id
1 'polypeptide(L)'
;MSNESSLVLQANDISIVFGGLRAVSNFSCELKKGELVGLIGPNGAGKTTVFNMLSGIYKPTEGEINFWDKEDRVHSIGKKSPAKLNQIGIARTFQNIRLFNDLTVSDNVKIALHNHRRVNPIDVLLRTSAFRKDEKRMTEKVNQLLSLFKIEHKADELAKNLPYGEQRKLEIVRALAANPSLLLLDEPAAGMNPQETDELMKLIAFIRKEFNLTVLLIEHDMHLVMGICEKLIVLDYGRIIASGNPEEIRKNPAVIKAYLG
;
A
#
# COMPACT_ATOMS: atom_id res chain seq x y z
N MET A 1 -22.88 10.52 -19.02
CA MET A 1 -22.37 10.86 -17.68
C MET A 1 -21.10 10.06 -17.49
N SER A 2 -19.98 10.74 -17.45
CA SER A 2 -18.63 10.19 -17.56
C SER A 2 -18.24 9.28 -16.39
N ASN A 3 -17.52 8.22 -16.69
CA ASN A 3 -16.99 7.17 -15.81
C ASN A 3 -15.95 7.64 -14.77
N GLU A 4 -15.90 8.93 -14.46
CA GLU A 4 -14.90 9.52 -13.53
C GLU A 4 -15.16 9.18 -12.05
N SER A 5 -16.36 8.81 -11.67
CA SER A 5 -16.73 8.52 -10.26
C SER A 5 -16.19 7.21 -9.70
N SER A 6 -15.39 6.45 -10.45
CA SER A 6 -14.83 5.17 -10.01
C SER A 6 -13.31 5.19 -9.82
N LEU A 7 -12.61 6.29 -10.11
CA LEU A 7 -11.15 6.37 -10.00
C LEU A 7 -10.71 6.61 -8.55
N VAL A 8 -9.57 6.02 -8.18
CA VAL A 8 -8.84 6.29 -6.93
C VAL A 8 -7.49 6.93 -7.23
N LEU A 9 -6.81 6.48 -8.28
CA LEU A 9 -5.54 7.05 -8.69
C LEU A 9 -5.43 7.05 -10.20
N GLN A 10 -4.87 8.14 -10.75
CA GLN A 10 -4.48 8.25 -12.14
C GLN A 10 -3.07 8.83 -12.22
N ALA A 11 -2.19 8.14 -12.90
CA ALA A 11 -0.88 8.63 -13.29
C ALA A 11 -0.87 8.85 -14.80
N ASN A 12 -0.46 10.04 -15.24
CA ASN A 12 -0.42 10.43 -16.63
C ASN A 12 1.01 10.75 -17.03
N ASP A 13 1.59 9.92 -17.90
CA ASP A 13 2.91 10.07 -18.54
C ASP A 13 4.04 10.42 -17.56
N ILE A 14 3.99 9.83 -16.34
CA ILE A 14 5.01 10.09 -15.35
C ILE A 14 6.35 9.49 -15.76
N SER A 15 7.39 10.31 -15.66
CA SER A 15 8.77 9.92 -15.93
C SER A 15 9.67 10.39 -14.81
N ILE A 16 10.79 9.69 -14.60
CA ILE A 16 11.83 10.11 -13.67
C ILE A 16 13.22 9.84 -14.20
N VAL A 17 14.10 10.84 -14.02
CA VAL A 17 15.50 10.81 -14.46
C VAL A 17 16.40 11.00 -13.25
N PHE A 18 17.39 10.10 -13.10
CA PHE A 18 18.42 10.16 -12.07
C PHE A 18 19.79 10.31 -12.74
N GLY A 19 20.48 11.45 -12.56
CA GLY A 19 21.84 11.64 -13.09
C GLY A 19 21.99 11.31 -14.58
N GLY A 20 20.96 11.60 -15.40
CA GLY A 20 20.94 11.29 -16.84
C GLY A 20 20.32 9.93 -17.20
N LEU A 21 20.15 9.00 -16.25
CA LEU A 21 19.45 7.74 -16.48
C LEU A 21 17.93 7.93 -16.32
N ARG A 22 17.17 7.69 -17.38
CA ARG A 22 15.71 7.66 -17.33
C ARG A 22 15.24 6.29 -16.80
N ALA A 23 14.94 6.25 -15.51
CA ALA A 23 14.55 5.00 -14.81
C ALA A 23 13.09 4.59 -15.08
N VAL A 24 12.20 5.55 -15.33
CA VAL A 24 10.81 5.33 -15.77
C VAL A 24 10.49 6.33 -16.87
N SER A 25 9.80 5.86 -17.91
CA SER A 25 9.45 6.64 -19.10
C SER A 25 7.97 6.53 -19.40
N ASN A 26 7.26 7.66 -19.36
CA ASN A 26 5.87 7.78 -19.79
C ASN A 26 4.93 6.71 -19.20
N PHE A 27 5.08 6.46 -17.89
CA PHE A 27 4.22 5.51 -17.19
C PHE A 27 2.84 6.15 -16.98
N SER A 28 1.80 5.48 -17.51
CA SER A 28 0.41 5.89 -17.34
C SER A 28 -0.42 4.73 -16.83
N CYS A 29 -1.19 4.95 -15.75
CA CYS A 29 -2.10 3.95 -15.23
C CYS A 29 -3.30 4.58 -14.53
N GLU A 30 -4.39 3.80 -14.47
CA GLU A 30 -5.59 4.11 -13.71
C GLU A 30 -5.91 2.97 -12.76
N LEU A 31 -6.23 3.34 -11.51
CA LEU A 31 -6.74 2.43 -10.48
C LEU A 31 -8.16 2.83 -10.12
N LYS A 32 -9.09 1.90 -10.24
CA LYS A 32 -10.49 2.10 -9.87
C LYS A 32 -10.76 1.71 -8.43
N LYS A 33 -11.83 2.24 -7.86
CA LYS A 33 -12.25 1.89 -6.48
C LYS A 33 -12.46 0.38 -6.35
N GLY A 34 -11.83 -0.21 -5.35
CA GLY A 34 -11.94 -1.62 -5.03
C GLY A 34 -11.13 -2.56 -5.93
N GLU A 35 -10.39 -2.08 -6.94
CA GLU A 35 -9.52 -2.95 -7.76
C GLU A 35 -8.32 -3.48 -6.97
N LEU A 36 -7.88 -4.69 -7.32
CA LEU A 36 -6.60 -5.25 -6.91
C LEU A 36 -5.72 -5.40 -8.16
N VAL A 37 -4.72 -4.54 -8.26
CA VAL A 37 -3.83 -4.45 -9.44
C VAL A 37 -2.42 -4.87 -9.05
N GLY A 38 -1.80 -5.72 -9.87
CA GLY A 38 -0.40 -6.11 -9.74
C GLY A 38 0.50 -5.31 -10.70
N LEU A 39 1.60 -4.77 -10.19
CA LEU A 39 2.68 -4.20 -10.97
C LEU A 39 3.84 -5.19 -11.00
N ILE A 40 4.05 -5.85 -12.13
CA ILE A 40 5.03 -6.91 -12.29
C ILE A 40 6.08 -6.56 -13.35
N GLY A 41 7.11 -7.37 -13.45
CA GLY A 41 8.19 -7.20 -14.43
C GLY A 41 9.52 -7.74 -13.90
N PRO A 42 10.56 -7.86 -14.74
CA PRO A 42 11.88 -8.32 -14.34
C PRO A 42 12.53 -7.45 -13.26
N ASN A 43 13.62 -7.94 -12.68
CA ASN A 43 14.43 -7.14 -11.77
C ASN A 43 15.03 -5.95 -12.54
N GLY A 44 15.00 -4.77 -11.92
CA GLY A 44 15.44 -3.54 -12.58
C GLY A 44 14.43 -2.90 -13.54
N ALA A 45 13.25 -3.48 -13.75
CA ALA A 45 12.24 -2.92 -14.66
C ALA A 45 11.68 -1.55 -14.25
N GLY A 46 11.96 -1.07 -13.02
CA GLY A 46 11.49 0.23 -12.53
C GLY A 46 10.28 0.18 -11.59
N LYS A 47 9.80 -1.00 -11.20
CA LYS A 47 8.62 -1.19 -10.32
C LYS A 47 8.70 -0.38 -9.03
N THR A 48 9.76 -0.55 -8.25
CA THR A 48 9.99 0.18 -6.99
C THR A 48 10.10 1.68 -7.23
N THR A 49 10.64 2.10 -8.37
CA THR A 49 10.71 3.53 -8.74
C THR A 49 9.32 4.10 -8.98
N VAL A 50 8.43 3.38 -9.68
CA VAL A 50 7.01 3.75 -9.82
C VAL A 50 6.35 3.86 -8.46
N PHE A 51 6.47 2.85 -7.59
CA PHE A 51 5.92 2.89 -6.22
C PHE A 51 6.43 4.08 -5.41
N ASN A 52 7.72 4.40 -5.55
CA ASN A 52 8.31 5.56 -4.88
C ASN A 52 7.72 6.88 -5.38
N MET A 53 7.37 6.98 -6.66
CA MET A 53 6.66 8.14 -7.20
C MET A 53 5.22 8.21 -6.68
N LEU A 54 4.47 7.09 -6.73
CA LEU A 54 3.08 7.02 -6.26
C LEU A 54 2.95 7.25 -4.75
N SER A 55 3.97 6.90 -3.96
CA SER A 55 4.01 7.10 -2.51
C SER A 55 4.69 8.39 -2.05
N GLY A 56 5.07 9.28 -2.99
CA GLY A 56 5.65 10.60 -2.70
C GLY A 56 7.08 10.58 -2.16
N ILE A 57 7.79 9.44 -2.25
CA ILE A 57 9.22 9.33 -1.92
C ILE A 57 10.05 10.00 -3.01
N TYR A 58 9.69 9.75 -4.28
CA TYR A 58 10.27 10.43 -5.42
C TYR A 58 9.26 11.37 -6.06
N LYS A 59 9.73 12.51 -6.53
CA LYS A 59 8.94 13.42 -7.35
C LYS A 59 9.15 13.07 -8.81
N PRO A 60 8.12 12.83 -9.61
CA PRO A 60 8.28 12.65 -11.04
C PRO A 60 8.95 13.91 -11.65
N THR A 61 9.80 13.69 -12.64
CA THR A 61 10.44 14.75 -13.42
C THR A 61 9.45 15.34 -14.43
N GLU A 62 8.58 14.47 -14.99
CA GLU A 62 7.57 14.79 -15.98
C GLU A 62 6.26 14.08 -15.63
N GLY A 63 5.14 14.60 -16.13
CA GLY A 63 3.82 14.02 -15.93
C GLY A 63 3.16 14.44 -14.62
N GLU A 64 2.01 13.87 -14.34
CA GLU A 64 1.22 14.20 -13.15
C GLU A 64 0.58 12.96 -12.54
N ILE A 65 0.31 13.04 -11.23
CA ILE A 65 -0.38 12.00 -10.49
C ILE A 65 -1.53 12.63 -9.73
N ASN A 66 -2.74 12.14 -9.98
CA ASN A 66 -3.98 12.57 -9.35
C ASN A 66 -4.55 11.43 -8.48
N PHE A 67 -5.03 11.78 -7.31
CA PHE A 67 -5.62 10.86 -6.34
C PHE A 67 -6.98 11.39 -5.87
N TRP A 68 -7.99 10.52 -5.84
CA TRP A 68 -9.34 10.80 -5.33
C TRP A 68 -9.47 10.23 -3.92
N ASP A 69 -9.73 11.10 -2.96
CA ASP A 69 -9.96 10.67 -1.57
C ASP A 69 -11.37 10.06 -1.38
N LYS A 70 -11.70 9.67 -0.14
CA LYS A 70 -12.99 9.06 0.18
C LYS A 70 -14.20 9.96 -0.07
N GLU A 71 -13.99 11.26 -0.11
CA GLU A 71 -14.99 12.28 -0.41
C GLU A 71 -14.98 12.71 -1.87
N ASP A 72 -14.32 11.94 -2.75
CA ASP A 72 -14.16 12.20 -4.19
C ASP A 72 -13.46 13.54 -4.53
N ARG A 73 -12.70 14.10 -3.59
CA ARG A 73 -11.88 15.30 -3.84
C ARG A 73 -10.58 14.91 -4.53
N VAL A 74 -10.26 15.63 -5.59
CA VAL A 74 -9.04 15.39 -6.39
C VAL A 74 -7.84 16.06 -5.73
N HIS A 75 -6.77 15.32 -5.59
CA HIS A 75 -5.49 15.79 -5.07
C HIS A 75 -4.38 15.54 -6.09
N SER A 76 -3.72 16.58 -6.58
CA SER A 76 -2.44 16.40 -7.28
C SER A 76 -1.38 16.00 -6.27
N ILE A 77 -0.79 14.82 -6.43
CA ILE A 77 0.07 14.20 -5.41
C ILE A 77 1.55 14.13 -5.77
N GLY A 78 1.93 14.37 -7.02
CA GLY A 78 3.30 14.22 -7.51
C GLY A 78 4.37 15.04 -6.76
N LYS A 79 3.96 16.06 -5.97
CA LYS A 79 4.87 16.90 -5.16
C LYS A 79 4.62 16.79 -3.65
N LYS A 80 3.67 15.94 -3.21
CA LYS A 80 3.35 15.78 -1.79
C LYS A 80 4.31 14.79 -1.12
N SER A 81 4.58 15.02 0.17
CA SER A 81 5.38 14.10 0.98
C SER A 81 4.58 12.85 1.38
N PRO A 82 5.23 11.72 1.71
CA PRO A 82 4.56 10.50 2.17
C PRO A 82 3.60 10.74 3.35
N ALA A 83 3.97 11.60 4.31
CA ALA A 83 3.12 11.96 5.44
C ALA A 83 1.81 12.63 4.99
N LYS A 84 1.88 13.55 4.01
CA LYS A 84 0.70 14.17 3.41
C LYS A 84 -0.16 13.17 2.65
N LEU A 85 0.45 12.23 1.93
CA LEU A 85 -0.27 11.17 1.21
C LEU A 85 -1.00 10.25 2.18
N ASN A 86 -0.38 9.89 3.30
CA ASN A 86 -1.02 9.09 4.34
C ASN A 86 -2.26 9.81 4.92
N GLN A 87 -2.17 11.13 5.16
CA GLN A 87 -3.29 11.93 5.66
C GLN A 87 -4.49 11.98 4.72
N ILE A 88 -4.29 11.91 3.41
CA ILE A 88 -5.37 11.95 2.42
C ILE A 88 -5.86 10.56 2.00
N GLY A 89 -5.26 9.48 2.52
CA GLY A 89 -5.77 8.12 2.34
C GLY A 89 -4.92 7.21 1.46
N ILE A 90 -3.62 7.48 1.29
CA ILE A 90 -2.68 6.54 0.65
C ILE A 90 -1.77 5.96 1.74
N ALA A 91 -1.81 4.64 1.93
CA ALA A 91 -0.89 3.94 2.80
C ALA A 91 0.03 3.01 2.01
N ARG A 92 1.24 2.76 2.55
CA ARG A 92 2.22 1.86 1.94
C ARG A 92 2.86 0.97 3.00
N THR A 93 3.06 -0.31 2.66
CA THR A 93 4.03 -1.18 3.32
C THR A 93 5.37 -1.13 2.60
N PHE A 94 6.41 -1.70 3.18
CA PHE A 94 7.74 -1.71 2.59
C PHE A 94 8.21 -3.16 2.44
N GLN A 95 9.08 -3.43 1.46
CA GLN A 95 9.69 -4.74 1.25
C GLN A 95 10.35 -5.25 2.54
N ASN A 96 11.20 -4.41 3.16
CA ASN A 96 11.72 -4.69 4.50
C ASN A 96 10.74 -4.15 5.54
N ILE A 97 10.27 -5.00 6.43
CA ILE A 97 9.33 -4.64 7.50
C ILE A 97 9.85 -3.45 8.31
N ARG A 98 9.03 -2.40 8.41
CA ARG A 98 9.37 -1.16 9.14
C ARG A 98 8.48 -1.00 10.36
N LEU A 99 8.70 -1.82 11.37
CA LEU A 99 8.05 -1.68 12.67
C LEU A 99 8.92 -0.89 13.63
N PHE A 100 8.29 -0.32 14.66
CA PHE A 100 8.99 0.18 15.84
C PHE A 100 9.29 -1.01 16.74
N ASN A 101 10.46 -1.59 16.57
CA ASN A 101 10.85 -2.88 17.12
C ASN A 101 10.78 -2.93 18.66
N ASP A 102 11.09 -1.83 19.34
CA ASP A 102 11.11 -1.71 20.80
C ASP A 102 9.78 -1.21 21.40
N LEU A 103 8.76 -1.08 20.55
CA LEU A 103 7.39 -0.79 20.98
C LEU A 103 6.52 -2.04 20.91
N THR A 104 5.45 -2.04 21.69
CA THR A 104 4.47 -3.13 21.68
C THR A 104 3.71 -3.19 20.34
N VAL A 105 3.07 -4.32 20.08
CA VAL A 105 2.13 -4.50 18.95
C VAL A 105 1.05 -3.42 18.98
N SER A 106 0.44 -3.20 20.14
CA SER A 106 -0.58 -2.18 20.34
C SER A 106 -0.05 -0.77 20.05
N ASP A 107 1.14 -0.41 20.53
CA ASP A 107 1.71 0.92 20.36
C ASP A 107 2.08 1.19 18.90
N ASN A 108 2.57 0.18 18.16
CA ASN A 108 2.80 0.28 16.71
C ASN A 108 1.54 0.72 15.95
N VAL A 109 0.39 0.17 16.32
CA VAL A 109 -0.90 0.54 15.69
C VAL A 109 -1.39 1.90 16.17
N LYS A 110 -1.25 2.22 17.48
CA LYS A 110 -1.64 3.51 18.05
C LYS A 110 -0.94 4.68 17.37
N ILE A 111 0.36 4.56 17.08
CA ILE A 111 1.13 5.62 16.38
C ILE A 111 0.49 5.98 15.05
N ALA A 112 0.02 5.00 14.27
CA ALA A 112 -0.64 5.27 12.99
C ALA A 112 -1.98 6.00 13.15
N LEU A 113 -2.72 5.72 14.23
CA LEU A 113 -3.97 6.42 14.55
C LEU A 113 -3.77 7.88 14.95
N HIS A 114 -2.60 8.23 15.50
CA HIS A 114 -2.29 9.61 15.89
C HIS A 114 -2.29 10.59 14.71
N ASN A 115 -2.02 10.16 13.49
CA ASN A 115 -2.07 11.03 12.29
C ASN A 115 -3.45 11.64 12.04
N HIS A 116 -4.51 11.07 12.59
CA HIS A 116 -5.89 11.55 12.48
C HIS A 116 -6.41 12.22 13.75
N ARG A 117 -5.54 12.44 14.74
CA ARG A 117 -5.92 13.00 16.03
C ARG A 117 -6.16 14.51 15.92
N ARG A 118 -7.32 14.97 16.41
CA ARG A 118 -7.69 16.39 16.49
C ARG A 118 -7.71 16.90 17.93
N VAL A 119 -6.91 16.30 18.82
CA VAL A 119 -6.87 16.71 20.23
C VAL A 119 -5.94 17.88 20.41
N ASN A 120 -6.43 18.91 21.12
CA ASN A 120 -5.63 20.09 21.45
C ASN A 120 -4.44 19.66 22.36
N PRO A 121 -3.21 20.15 22.13
CA PRO A 121 -2.07 19.88 23.00
C PRO A 121 -2.30 20.16 24.49
N ILE A 122 -3.14 21.15 24.82
CA ILE A 122 -3.54 21.47 26.19
C ILE A 122 -4.34 20.33 26.84
N ASP A 123 -5.25 19.69 26.09
CA ASP A 123 -6.04 18.55 26.59
C ASP A 123 -5.15 17.34 26.90
N VAL A 124 -4.08 17.17 26.11
CA VAL A 124 -3.07 16.13 26.35
C VAL A 124 -2.31 16.39 27.64
N LEU A 125 -1.84 17.63 27.83
CA LEU A 125 -1.07 18.03 29.01
C LEU A 125 -1.88 17.91 30.31
N LEU A 126 -3.16 18.35 30.26
CA LEU A 126 -4.06 18.36 31.42
C LEU A 126 -4.82 17.05 31.62
N ARG A 127 -4.64 16.06 30.73
CA ARG A 127 -5.35 14.76 30.76
C ARG A 127 -6.86 14.92 30.98
N THR A 128 -7.46 15.86 30.22
CA THR A 128 -8.89 16.17 30.33
C THR A 128 -9.79 14.96 30.06
N SER A 129 -11.10 15.09 30.35
CA SER A 129 -12.07 14.04 30.01
C SER A 129 -12.14 13.77 28.50
N ALA A 130 -11.94 14.80 27.66
CA ALA A 130 -11.84 14.68 26.21
C ALA A 130 -10.64 13.80 25.79
N PHE A 131 -9.47 14.03 26.39
CA PHE A 131 -8.29 13.20 26.17
C PHE A 131 -8.52 11.75 26.56
N ARG A 132 -9.10 11.46 27.75
CA ARG A 132 -9.37 10.08 28.20
C ARG A 132 -10.36 9.37 27.29
N LYS A 133 -11.38 10.07 26.80
CA LYS A 133 -12.37 9.51 25.86
C LYS A 133 -11.71 9.16 24.52
N ASP A 134 -10.84 10.00 24.03
CA ASP A 134 -10.08 9.77 22.78
C ASP A 134 -9.11 8.58 22.92
N GLU A 135 -8.35 8.49 24.01
CA GLU A 135 -7.48 7.35 24.35
C GLU A 135 -8.26 6.02 24.39
N LYS A 136 -9.44 6.00 25.04
CA LYS A 136 -10.30 4.82 25.09
C LYS A 136 -10.75 4.41 23.70
N ARG A 137 -11.21 5.37 22.88
CA ARG A 137 -11.61 5.12 21.49
C ARG A 137 -10.47 4.57 20.64
N MET A 138 -9.25 5.11 20.79
CA MET A 138 -8.08 4.58 20.09
C MET A 138 -7.77 3.15 20.52
N THR A 139 -7.79 2.86 21.81
CA THR A 139 -7.55 1.50 22.33
C THR A 139 -8.58 0.51 21.80
N GLU A 140 -9.87 0.89 21.79
CA GLU A 140 -10.93 0.06 21.21
C GLU A 140 -10.67 -0.21 19.71
N LYS A 141 -10.28 0.80 18.94
CA LYS A 141 -9.97 0.65 17.51
C LYS A 141 -8.73 -0.21 17.27
N VAL A 142 -7.70 -0.08 18.10
CA VAL A 142 -6.51 -0.94 18.06
C VAL A 142 -6.93 -2.40 18.28
N ASN A 143 -7.69 -2.67 19.34
CA ASN A 143 -8.13 -4.03 19.67
C ASN A 143 -8.98 -4.63 18.55
N GLN A 144 -9.89 -3.85 17.95
CA GLN A 144 -10.68 -4.28 16.79
C GLN A 144 -9.78 -4.66 15.60
N LEU A 145 -8.79 -3.82 15.26
CA LEU A 145 -7.86 -4.10 14.17
C LEU A 145 -7.02 -5.35 14.46
N LEU A 146 -6.47 -5.48 15.67
CA LEU A 146 -5.67 -6.65 16.05
C LEU A 146 -6.49 -7.94 16.01
N SER A 147 -7.75 -7.92 16.47
CA SER A 147 -8.66 -9.07 16.43
C SER A 147 -8.99 -9.51 15.01
N LEU A 148 -9.19 -8.57 14.06
CA LEU A 148 -9.39 -8.91 12.65
C LEU A 148 -8.23 -9.71 12.06
N PHE A 149 -7.00 -9.47 12.55
CA PHE A 149 -5.78 -10.16 12.13
C PHE A 149 -5.39 -11.33 13.03
N LYS A 150 -6.18 -11.61 14.08
CA LYS A 150 -5.97 -12.69 15.07
C LYS A 150 -4.61 -12.59 15.80
N ILE A 151 -4.17 -11.37 16.09
CA ILE A 151 -2.95 -11.06 16.85
C ILE A 151 -3.23 -10.23 18.11
N GLU A 152 -4.48 -10.11 18.56
CA GLU A 152 -4.88 -9.37 19.75
C GLU A 152 -4.26 -9.91 21.03
N HIS A 153 -4.03 -11.22 21.09
CA HIS A 153 -3.42 -11.89 22.24
C HIS A 153 -1.95 -11.52 22.44
N LYS A 154 -1.33 -10.86 21.46
CA LYS A 154 0.05 -10.36 21.46
C LYS A 154 0.14 -8.84 21.60
N ALA A 155 -0.95 -8.17 21.96
CA ALA A 155 -1.03 -6.71 21.99
C ALA A 155 0.09 -6.05 22.82
N ASP A 156 0.51 -6.67 23.92
CA ASP A 156 1.52 -6.19 24.84
C ASP A 156 2.93 -6.73 24.55
N GLU A 157 3.09 -7.64 23.57
CA GLU A 157 4.41 -8.11 23.16
C GLU A 157 5.17 -7.05 22.37
N LEU A 158 6.50 -7.03 22.48
CA LEU A 158 7.34 -6.18 21.63
C LEU A 158 7.31 -6.68 20.19
N ALA A 159 7.21 -5.75 19.23
CA ALA A 159 7.10 -6.10 17.82
C ALA A 159 8.28 -6.96 17.31
N LYS A 160 9.49 -6.77 17.84
CA LYS A 160 10.68 -7.57 17.50
C LYS A 160 10.58 -9.05 17.91
N ASN A 161 9.72 -9.38 18.87
CA ASN A 161 9.56 -10.75 19.37
C ASN A 161 8.57 -11.56 18.53
N LEU A 162 7.82 -10.92 17.63
CA LEU A 162 6.87 -11.60 16.77
C LEU A 162 7.59 -12.44 15.70
N PRO A 163 7.07 -13.62 15.33
CA PRO A 163 7.47 -14.31 14.11
C PRO A 163 7.31 -13.43 12.87
N TYR A 164 8.08 -13.68 11.81
CA TYR A 164 8.12 -12.84 10.61
C TYR A 164 6.73 -12.62 9.98
N GLY A 165 5.93 -13.68 9.83
CA GLY A 165 4.58 -13.57 9.28
C GLY A 165 3.64 -12.68 10.12
N GLU A 166 3.79 -12.68 11.46
CA GLU A 166 3.02 -11.81 12.34
C GLU A 166 3.52 -10.36 12.31
N GLN A 167 4.84 -10.16 12.16
CA GLN A 167 5.39 -8.82 11.91
C GLN A 167 4.81 -8.22 10.62
N ARG A 168 4.68 -9.02 9.56
CA ARG A 168 4.06 -8.59 8.30
C ARG A 168 2.56 -8.26 8.50
N LYS A 169 1.83 -9.09 9.24
CA LYS A 169 0.43 -8.80 9.61
C LYS A 169 0.34 -7.47 10.37
N LEU A 170 1.21 -7.24 11.35
CA LEU A 170 1.24 -5.99 12.12
C LEU A 170 1.57 -4.76 11.25
N GLU A 171 2.48 -4.89 10.28
CA GLU A 171 2.77 -3.82 9.33
C GLU A 171 1.53 -3.44 8.51
N ILE A 172 0.78 -4.43 8.02
CA ILE A 172 -0.48 -4.21 7.29
C ILE A 172 -1.53 -3.58 8.22
N VAL A 173 -1.70 -4.08 9.44
CA VAL A 173 -2.61 -3.50 10.45
C VAL A 173 -2.28 -2.02 10.67
N ARG A 174 -1.01 -1.70 10.83
CA ARG A 174 -0.55 -0.31 11.01
C ARG A 174 -0.88 0.56 9.79
N ALA A 175 -0.72 0.04 8.58
CA ALA A 175 -1.10 0.76 7.36
C ALA A 175 -2.62 1.00 7.30
N LEU A 176 -3.44 0.01 7.69
CA LEU A 176 -4.91 0.11 7.73
C LEU A 176 -5.41 1.04 8.83
N ALA A 177 -4.68 1.19 9.94
CA ALA A 177 -5.04 2.11 11.01
C ALA A 177 -5.15 3.57 10.52
N ALA A 178 -4.41 3.93 9.48
CA ALA A 178 -4.54 5.22 8.80
C ALA A 178 -5.82 5.38 7.97
N ASN A 179 -6.72 4.38 7.96
CA ASN A 179 -7.98 4.37 7.21
C ASN A 179 -7.82 4.74 5.72
N PRO A 180 -6.91 4.10 4.98
CA PRO A 180 -6.65 4.45 3.59
C PRO A 180 -7.82 4.07 2.66
N SER A 181 -7.83 4.65 1.44
CA SER A 181 -8.60 4.17 0.29
C SER A 181 -7.71 3.48 -0.74
N LEU A 182 -6.40 3.79 -0.72
CA LEU A 182 -5.38 3.13 -1.54
C LEU A 182 -4.29 2.53 -0.65
N LEU A 183 -4.07 1.23 -0.79
CA LEU A 183 -2.99 0.50 -0.13
C LEU A 183 -1.96 0.04 -1.15
N LEU A 184 -0.72 0.47 -0.97
CA LEU A 184 0.43 0.08 -1.77
C LEU A 184 1.20 -1.02 -1.02
N LEU A 185 1.25 -2.23 -1.58
CA LEU A 185 1.95 -3.39 -1.00
C LEU A 185 3.24 -3.67 -1.79
N ASP A 186 4.38 -3.58 -1.14
CA ASP A 186 5.69 -3.75 -1.75
C ASP A 186 6.27 -5.12 -1.36
N GLU A 187 6.21 -6.09 -2.27
CA GLU A 187 6.65 -7.48 -2.12
C GLU A 187 6.17 -8.10 -0.78
N PRO A 188 4.84 -8.14 -0.53
CA PRO A 188 4.33 -8.56 0.76
C PRO A 188 4.59 -10.04 1.10
N ALA A 189 4.81 -10.90 0.09
CA ALA A 189 5.11 -12.32 0.28
C ALA A 189 6.61 -12.63 0.36
N ALA A 190 7.50 -11.62 0.29
CA ALA A 190 8.93 -11.87 0.30
C ALA A 190 9.37 -12.65 1.55
N GLY A 191 10.06 -13.79 1.35
CA GLY A 191 10.54 -14.65 2.43
C GLY A 191 9.50 -15.58 3.07
N MET A 192 8.28 -15.63 2.53
CA MET A 192 7.22 -16.53 3.00
C MET A 192 7.31 -17.89 2.31
N ASN A 193 6.88 -18.93 3.02
CA ASN A 193 6.66 -20.23 2.44
C ASN A 193 5.29 -20.27 1.72
N PRO A 194 4.99 -21.32 0.88
CA PRO A 194 3.75 -21.38 0.11
C PRO A 194 2.47 -21.30 0.96
N GLN A 195 2.47 -21.91 2.15
CA GLN A 195 1.31 -21.86 3.03
C GLN A 195 1.09 -20.44 3.60
N GLU A 196 2.15 -19.76 3.98
CA GLU A 196 2.10 -18.37 4.45
C GLU A 196 1.66 -17.42 3.32
N THR A 197 2.10 -17.69 2.07
CA THR A 197 1.63 -16.94 0.89
C THR A 197 0.14 -17.11 0.68
N ASP A 198 -0.41 -18.33 0.78
CA ASP A 198 -1.84 -18.58 0.68
C ASP A 198 -2.65 -17.88 1.78
N GLU A 199 -2.13 -17.86 3.02
CA GLU A 199 -2.75 -17.11 4.11
C GLU A 199 -2.74 -15.60 3.84
N LEU A 200 -1.63 -15.08 3.31
CA LEU A 200 -1.51 -13.68 2.93
C LEU A 200 -2.48 -13.32 1.79
N MET A 201 -2.64 -14.17 0.78
CA MET A 201 -3.61 -13.97 -0.31
C MET A 201 -5.03 -13.83 0.24
N LYS A 202 -5.43 -14.75 1.14
CA LYS A 202 -6.74 -14.69 1.81
C LYS A 202 -6.90 -13.42 2.64
N LEU A 203 -5.83 -13.01 3.33
CA LEU A 203 -5.80 -11.79 4.12
C LEU A 203 -5.97 -10.54 3.24
N ILE A 204 -5.24 -10.43 2.13
CA ILE A 204 -5.36 -9.30 1.19
C ILE A 204 -6.78 -9.23 0.61
N ALA A 205 -7.35 -10.36 0.19
CA ALA A 205 -8.72 -10.40 -0.30
C ALA A 205 -9.75 -9.99 0.76
N PHE A 206 -9.56 -10.43 2.01
CA PHE A 206 -10.41 -10.06 3.15
C PHE A 206 -10.34 -8.56 3.45
N ILE A 207 -9.12 -7.99 3.65
CA ILE A 207 -8.99 -6.57 3.98
C ILE A 207 -9.47 -5.65 2.86
N ARG A 208 -9.26 -6.04 1.60
CA ARG A 208 -9.76 -5.31 0.44
C ARG A 208 -11.28 -5.15 0.52
N LYS A 209 -12.00 -6.23 0.82
CA LYS A 209 -13.47 -6.22 0.94
C LYS A 209 -13.94 -5.49 2.20
N GLU A 210 -13.36 -5.82 3.36
CA GLU A 210 -13.77 -5.29 4.67
C GLU A 210 -13.58 -3.77 4.77
N PHE A 211 -12.48 -3.24 4.22
CA PHE A 211 -12.16 -1.82 4.27
C PHE A 211 -12.47 -1.05 2.98
N ASN A 212 -13.10 -1.72 1.99
CA ASN A 212 -13.37 -1.14 0.66
C ASN A 212 -12.11 -0.50 0.03
N LEU A 213 -11.02 -1.25 0.02
CA LEU A 213 -9.71 -0.79 -0.41
C LEU A 213 -9.48 -1.00 -1.91
N THR A 214 -8.81 -0.05 -2.53
CA THR A 214 -8.06 -0.28 -3.75
C THR A 214 -6.65 -0.70 -3.37
N VAL A 215 -6.13 -1.74 -4.02
CA VAL A 215 -4.79 -2.27 -3.71
C VAL A 215 -3.95 -2.26 -4.98
N LEU A 216 -2.76 -1.69 -4.90
CA LEU A 216 -1.70 -1.87 -5.89
C LEU A 216 -0.55 -2.60 -5.22
N LEU A 217 -0.14 -3.73 -5.77
CA LEU A 217 0.96 -4.51 -5.23
C LEU A 217 2.09 -4.70 -6.25
N ILE A 218 3.33 -4.67 -5.76
CA ILE A 218 4.47 -5.24 -6.47
C ILE A 218 4.69 -6.64 -5.95
N GLU A 219 4.82 -7.60 -6.84
CA GLU A 219 5.20 -8.97 -6.52
C GLU A 219 5.94 -9.63 -7.67
N HIS A 220 6.74 -10.63 -7.32
CA HIS A 220 7.42 -11.51 -8.26
C HIS A 220 6.95 -12.97 -8.10
N ASP A 221 6.18 -13.27 -7.05
CA ASP A 221 5.51 -14.56 -6.87
C ASP A 221 4.28 -14.63 -7.79
N MET A 222 4.42 -15.38 -8.90
CA MET A 222 3.36 -15.54 -9.88
C MET A 222 2.13 -16.26 -9.33
N HIS A 223 2.27 -17.15 -8.34
CA HIS A 223 1.15 -17.81 -7.70
C HIS A 223 0.24 -16.79 -7.01
N LEU A 224 0.83 -15.91 -6.21
CA LEU A 224 0.08 -14.82 -5.56
C LEU A 224 -0.55 -13.88 -6.59
N VAL A 225 0.24 -13.37 -7.52
CA VAL A 225 -0.20 -12.39 -8.53
C VAL A 225 -1.37 -12.91 -9.34
N MET A 226 -1.24 -14.13 -9.89
CA MET A 226 -2.29 -14.75 -10.71
C MET A 226 -3.52 -15.16 -9.88
N GLY A 227 -3.32 -15.42 -8.58
CA GLY A 227 -4.38 -15.88 -7.69
C GLY A 227 -5.31 -14.78 -7.19
N ILE A 228 -4.84 -13.53 -7.06
CA ILE A 228 -5.64 -12.47 -6.43
C ILE A 228 -5.80 -11.19 -7.27
N CYS A 229 -4.91 -10.91 -8.23
CA CYS A 229 -4.99 -9.69 -9.04
C CYS A 229 -6.07 -9.81 -10.12
N GLU A 230 -6.85 -8.73 -10.29
CA GLU A 230 -7.85 -8.61 -11.36
C GLU A 230 -7.24 -8.03 -12.64
N LYS A 231 -6.20 -7.23 -12.46
CA LYS A 231 -5.47 -6.56 -13.54
C LYS A 231 -3.98 -6.58 -13.24
N LEU A 232 -3.18 -6.72 -14.28
CA LEU A 232 -1.73 -6.64 -14.22
C LEU A 232 -1.22 -5.51 -15.11
N ILE A 233 -0.18 -4.84 -14.63
CA ILE A 233 0.61 -3.87 -15.40
C ILE A 233 2.02 -4.43 -15.43
N VAL A 234 2.56 -4.68 -16.62
CA VAL A 234 3.89 -5.26 -16.79
C VAL A 234 4.86 -4.18 -17.21
N LEU A 235 5.89 -4.01 -16.40
CA LEU A 235 6.99 -3.08 -16.66
C LEU A 235 8.20 -3.83 -17.19
N ASP A 236 8.88 -3.22 -18.16
CA ASP A 236 10.22 -3.60 -18.60
C ASP A 236 10.99 -2.34 -19.00
N TYR A 237 12.25 -2.25 -18.56
CA TYR A 237 13.11 -1.06 -18.78
C TYR A 237 12.41 0.29 -18.59
N GLY A 238 11.63 0.42 -17.51
CA GLY A 238 10.93 1.66 -17.15
C GLY A 238 9.70 1.98 -18.00
N ARG A 239 9.23 1.06 -18.84
CA ARG A 239 8.05 1.24 -19.71
C ARG A 239 7.02 0.15 -19.49
N ILE A 240 5.75 0.48 -19.67
CA ILE A 240 4.69 -0.52 -19.72
C ILE A 240 4.79 -1.26 -21.05
N ILE A 241 4.95 -2.59 -20.99
CA ILE A 241 4.97 -3.45 -22.17
C ILE A 241 3.65 -4.20 -22.38
N ALA A 242 2.84 -4.36 -21.32
CA ALA A 242 1.52 -4.96 -21.38
C ALA A 242 0.67 -4.52 -20.18
N SER A 243 -0.65 -4.49 -20.34
CA SER A 243 -1.62 -4.34 -19.26
C SER A 243 -2.88 -5.10 -19.64
N GLY A 244 -3.45 -5.88 -18.71
CA GLY A 244 -4.64 -6.70 -18.94
C GLY A 244 -4.94 -7.60 -17.76
N ASN A 245 -5.87 -8.54 -17.94
CA ASN A 245 -6.14 -9.55 -16.93
C ASN A 245 -5.00 -10.59 -16.86
N PRO A 246 -4.89 -11.35 -15.76
CA PRO A 246 -3.80 -12.32 -15.58
C PRO A 246 -3.67 -13.34 -16.72
N GLU A 247 -4.78 -13.84 -17.25
CA GLU A 247 -4.76 -14.82 -18.34
C GLU A 247 -4.24 -14.27 -19.67
N GLU A 248 -4.55 -13.01 -19.98
CA GLU A 248 -4.01 -12.31 -21.15
C GLU A 248 -2.52 -12.08 -20.99
N ILE A 249 -2.09 -11.60 -19.81
CA ILE A 249 -0.68 -11.31 -19.53
C ILE A 249 0.17 -12.57 -19.59
N ARG A 250 -0.31 -13.70 -19.07
CA ARG A 250 0.39 -14.99 -19.12
C ARG A 250 0.71 -15.46 -20.54
N LYS A 251 -0.12 -15.13 -21.51
CA LYS A 251 0.01 -15.54 -22.93
C LYS A 251 0.68 -14.48 -23.80
N ASN A 252 0.99 -13.31 -23.25
CA ASN A 252 1.51 -12.19 -24.04
C ASN A 252 2.98 -12.44 -24.44
N PRO A 253 3.31 -12.48 -25.76
CA PRO A 253 4.67 -12.76 -26.23
C PRO A 253 5.72 -11.76 -25.73
N ALA A 254 5.36 -10.46 -25.59
CA ALA A 254 6.27 -9.44 -25.09
C ALA A 254 6.61 -9.68 -23.61
N VAL A 255 5.63 -10.13 -22.81
CA VAL A 255 5.83 -10.47 -21.40
C VAL A 255 6.71 -11.71 -21.27
N ILE A 256 6.39 -12.78 -22.04
CA ILE A 256 7.19 -14.02 -22.05
C ILE A 256 8.65 -13.69 -22.40
N LYS A 257 8.88 -12.90 -23.44
CA LYS A 257 10.22 -12.48 -23.84
C LYS A 257 10.95 -11.69 -22.74
N ALA A 258 10.26 -10.76 -22.07
CA ALA A 258 10.86 -9.95 -21.02
C ALA A 258 11.34 -10.78 -19.79
N TYR A 259 10.69 -11.92 -19.52
CA TYR A 259 11.06 -12.82 -18.41
C TYR A 259 12.06 -13.92 -18.79
N LEU A 260 12.12 -14.31 -20.06
CA LEU A 260 12.99 -15.38 -20.53
C LEU A 260 14.31 -14.84 -21.15
N GLY A 261 14.34 -13.56 -21.54
CA GLY A 261 15.49 -12.92 -22.20
C GLY A 261 15.42 -13.04 -23.71
#